data_0a178cf646f8c16e4152290854c18a31
#
_entry.id   0a178cf646f8c16e4152290854c18a31
#
_cell.length_a   1.000
_cell.length_b   1.000
_cell.length_c   1.000
_cell.angle_alpha   90.00
_cell.angle_beta   90.00
_cell.angle_gamma   90.00
#
_symmetry.space_group_name_H-M   'P 1'
#
loop_
_entity.id
_entity.type
_entity.pdbx_description
1 polymer ?
#
loop_
_entity_poly.entity_id
_entity_poly.type
_entity_poly.pdbx_seq_one_letter_code
_entity_poly.pdbx_strand_id
1 'polypeptide(L)'
;LQRRVPRANLYQTNFINREYCNYGRDFRECYLLFGGSSNERIYFANQVLNSHDSFDISFSEKVEFSYENFECKHANKLFFSHHSFDCVESYYLIDCRNCMNCFGCVGLVNKQYYIFNQPYTKEEYEKFIVSNDTGSFENHKENLAKLQKLNLTMPHRYARIYKSVNSDGDDLFEARNTHNSFSSLLTEDSKYLFYCKNGVKDCYDTSFQGFNSELLYEIAHGFGGSNGAFGIRNFNNQDSRYNEECHDCVNLFGCEGLRKKQYCILNKQYSKEEYENVKNKIIKDMMERGEYGEFFPIKLSPFAYNETIAQEYFPLTKEESLSKNYEWKDDENRNYKIDIKTENIPDKIQEINENILNKVIACEHEGGCKEQCTEAFKIVPEELKFYKRMNLSLPRLCPNCRHFQRIRQRNPLKLWHRTCMCEKENHFHGAGKCEVEFETSYAPERPEIIYCEKCYQQEIY
;
A
#
# COMPACT_ATOMS: atom_id res chain seq x y z
N LEU A 1 18.87 0.80 26.08
CA LEU A 1 18.08 2.04 26.07
C LEU A 1 16.61 1.72 25.81
N GLN A 2 16.29 0.99 24.75
CA GLN A 2 14.92 0.63 24.36
C GLN A 2 14.04 0.05 25.49
N ARG A 3 14.61 -0.70 26.44
CA ARG A 3 13.86 -1.24 27.59
C ARG A 3 13.58 -0.22 28.69
N ARG A 4 14.17 0.97 28.63
CA ARG A 4 14.09 2.00 29.66
C ARG A 4 13.31 3.24 29.23
N VAL A 5 13.23 3.48 27.93
CA VAL A 5 12.49 4.62 27.36
C VAL A 5 11.06 4.17 27.05
N PRO A 6 10.05 4.81 27.64
CA PRO A 6 8.67 4.52 27.31
C PRO A 6 8.38 4.81 25.84
N ARG A 7 7.71 3.90 25.15
CA ARG A 7 7.26 4.07 23.78
C ARG A 7 5.81 4.54 23.76
N ALA A 8 5.49 5.39 22.78
CA ALA A 8 4.10 5.71 22.49
C ALA A 8 3.36 4.44 22.01
N ASN A 9 2.21 4.15 22.61
CA ASN A 9 1.39 3.03 22.18
C ASN A 9 0.70 3.27 20.84
N LEU A 10 0.41 4.54 20.52
CA LEU A 10 -0.24 4.96 19.28
C LEU A 10 0.38 6.27 18.75
N TYR A 11 0.49 6.38 17.44
CA TYR A 11 0.87 7.60 16.73
C TYR A 11 -0.36 8.30 16.19
N GLN A 12 -0.81 9.34 16.88
CA GLN A 12 -2.06 10.03 16.59
C GLN A 12 -1.91 11.54 16.80
N THR A 13 -2.39 12.31 15.82
CA THR A 13 -2.51 13.76 15.94
C THR A 13 -3.88 14.19 15.45
N ASN A 14 -4.65 14.93 16.27
CA ASN A 14 -5.98 15.47 15.95
C ASN A 14 -6.99 14.37 15.53
N PHE A 15 -7.13 13.34 16.32
CA PHE A 15 -8.09 12.28 16.07
C PHE A 15 -9.42 12.56 16.80
N ILE A 16 -10.55 12.48 16.07
CA ILE A 16 -11.89 12.74 16.59
C ILE A 16 -12.80 11.54 16.26
N ASN A 17 -13.51 11.01 17.27
CA ASN A 17 -14.49 9.91 17.11
C ASN A 17 -13.95 8.75 16.26
N ARG A 18 -12.89 8.11 16.73
CA ARG A 18 -12.22 7.03 15.99
C ARG A 18 -12.06 5.79 16.87
N GLU A 19 -12.06 4.63 16.23
CA GLU A 19 -11.77 3.36 16.89
C GLU A 19 -10.73 2.56 16.11
N TYR A 20 -9.79 1.96 16.84
CA TYR A 20 -8.73 1.10 16.29
C TYR A 20 -7.91 1.74 15.15
N CYS A 21 -7.70 3.06 15.23
CA CYS A 21 -6.89 3.80 14.27
C CYS A 21 -5.50 4.08 14.82
N ASN A 22 -4.49 4.04 13.95
CA ASN A 22 -3.12 4.35 14.32
C ASN A 22 -2.34 4.96 13.15
N TYR A 23 -1.25 5.63 13.46
CA TYR A 23 -0.27 6.09 12.48
C TYR A 23 -0.80 7.15 11.52
N GLY A 24 -1.41 8.21 12.06
CA GLY A 24 -1.99 9.23 11.22
C GLY A 24 -2.22 10.58 11.88
N ARG A 25 -2.71 11.51 11.06
CA ARG A 25 -3.06 12.88 11.44
C ARG A 25 -4.41 13.28 10.86
N ASP A 26 -5.19 14.05 11.65
CA ASP A 26 -6.48 14.61 11.23
C ASP A 26 -7.47 13.53 10.76
N PHE A 27 -7.72 12.52 11.60
CA PHE A 27 -8.74 11.49 11.36
C PHE A 27 -10.05 11.85 12.09
N ARG A 28 -11.16 11.81 11.37
CA ARG A 28 -12.51 12.03 11.93
C ARG A 28 -13.41 10.84 11.57
N GLU A 29 -14.10 10.29 12.60
CA GLU A 29 -15.08 9.21 12.43
C GLU A 29 -14.53 7.99 11.64
N CYS A 30 -13.27 7.63 11.88
CA CYS A 30 -12.59 6.53 11.20
C CYS A 30 -12.54 5.26 12.05
N TYR A 31 -12.54 4.11 11.39
CA TYR A 31 -12.50 2.80 12.03
C TYR A 31 -11.52 1.87 11.33
N LEU A 32 -10.60 1.23 12.07
CA LEU A 32 -9.55 0.35 11.53
C LEU A 32 -8.80 1.00 10.35
N LEU A 33 -8.32 2.23 10.57
CA LEU A 33 -7.50 2.97 9.61
C LEU A 33 -6.05 3.06 10.09
N PHE A 34 -5.12 2.56 9.29
CA PHE A 34 -3.69 2.55 9.57
C PHE A 34 -2.90 3.34 8.52
N GLY A 35 -2.27 4.42 8.97
CA GLY A 35 -1.49 5.30 8.09
C GLY A 35 -2.32 6.31 7.29
N GLY A 36 -1.82 7.54 7.21
CA GLY A 36 -2.42 8.56 6.37
C GLY A 36 -2.67 9.89 7.06
N SER A 37 -3.38 10.77 6.37
CA SER A 37 -3.76 12.09 6.90
C SER A 37 -5.03 12.64 6.26
N SER A 38 -5.73 13.51 7.03
CA SER A 38 -6.89 14.27 6.55
C SER A 38 -8.01 13.37 6.01
N ASN A 39 -8.42 12.40 6.81
CA ASN A 39 -9.44 11.40 6.44
C ASN A 39 -10.69 11.54 7.31
N GLU A 40 -11.85 11.39 6.70
CA GLU A 40 -13.14 11.44 7.38
C GLU A 40 -14.05 10.28 6.95
N ARG A 41 -14.61 9.55 7.90
CA ARG A 41 -15.47 8.36 7.66
C ARG A 41 -14.82 7.32 6.73
N ILE A 42 -13.58 6.97 7.06
CA ILE A 42 -12.83 5.92 6.36
C ILE A 42 -12.76 4.67 7.24
N TYR A 43 -13.10 3.53 6.66
CA TYR A 43 -13.22 2.24 7.37
C TYR A 43 -12.40 1.14 6.69
N PHE A 44 -11.70 0.31 7.49
CA PHE A 44 -10.94 -0.84 7.02
C PHE A 44 -9.86 -0.47 5.97
N ALA A 45 -9.03 0.50 6.28
CA ALA A 45 -8.16 1.11 5.30
C ALA A 45 -6.69 1.21 5.75
N ASN A 46 -5.79 1.32 4.77
CA ASN A 46 -4.35 1.44 5.00
C ASN A 46 -3.72 2.47 4.06
N GLN A 47 -2.90 3.39 4.60
CA GLN A 47 -2.16 4.41 3.84
C GLN A 47 -3.06 5.27 2.93
N VAL A 48 -4.03 5.95 3.53
CA VAL A 48 -5.02 6.76 2.82
C VAL A 48 -4.85 8.25 3.12
N LEU A 49 -4.93 9.08 2.07
CA LEU A 49 -4.73 10.52 2.17
C LEU A 49 -5.96 11.29 1.65
N ASN A 50 -6.36 12.34 2.38
CA ASN A 50 -7.36 13.31 1.93
C ASN A 50 -8.66 12.69 1.38
N SER A 51 -9.16 11.65 2.02
CA SER A 51 -10.28 10.83 1.53
C SER A 51 -11.45 10.82 2.52
N HIS A 52 -12.66 10.58 2.02
CA HIS A 52 -13.82 10.49 2.88
C HIS A 52 -14.90 9.51 2.38
N ASP A 53 -15.78 9.08 3.29
CA ASP A 53 -16.93 8.21 3.01
C ASP A 53 -16.58 6.94 2.21
N SER A 54 -15.48 6.31 2.52
CA SER A 54 -15.00 5.15 1.74
C SER A 54 -14.57 3.98 2.64
N PHE A 55 -14.69 2.77 2.09
CA PHE A 55 -14.49 1.53 2.83
C PHE A 55 -13.54 0.60 2.07
N ASP A 56 -12.72 -0.16 2.80
CA ASP A 56 -11.81 -1.16 2.22
C ASP A 56 -10.90 -0.57 1.12
N ILE A 57 -10.22 0.54 1.43
CA ILE A 57 -9.32 1.20 0.50
C ILE A 57 -7.87 1.18 1.00
N SER A 58 -6.91 1.01 0.11
CA SER A 58 -5.50 0.94 0.47
C SER A 58 -4.63 1.73 -0.50
N PHE A 59 -3.62 2.45 0.01
CA PHE A 59 -2.66 3.26 -0.77
C PHE A 59 -3.32 4.28 -1.70
N SER A 60 -4.45 4.83 -1.28
CA SER A 60 -5.31 5.67 -2.09
C SER A 60 -5.33 7.13 -1.61
N GLU A 61 -5.59 8.06 -2.53
CA GLU A 61 -5.58 9.49 -2.24
C GLU A 61 -6.74 10.21 -2.92
N LYS A 62 -7.42 11.12 -2.18
CA LYS A 62 -8.57 11.90 -2.65
C LYS A 62 -9.66 10.99 -3.25
N VAL A 63 -10.08 10.02 -2.47
CA VAL A 63 -11.09 9.04 -2.84
C VAL A 63 -12.36 9.27 -2.03
N GLU A 64 -13.51 9.28 -2.70
CA GLU A 64 -14.81 9.55 -2.10
C GLU A 64 -15.84 8.50 -2.48
N PHE A 65 -16.71 8.12 -1.53
CA PHE A 65 -17.83 7.18 -1.74
C PHE A 65 -17.43 5.89 -2.46
N SER A 66 -16.27 5.34 -2.15
CA SER A 66 -15.65 4.25 -2.88
C SER A 66 -15.43 3.01 -2.02
N TYR A 67 -15.29 1.85 -2.66
CA TYR A 67 -15.18 0.56 -1.98
C TYR A 67 -14.25 -0.41 -2.71
N GLU A 68 -13.45 -1.17 -1.93
CA GLU A 68 -12.53 -2.19 -2.45
C GLU A 68 -11.57 -1.63 -3.51
N ASN A 69 -10.86 -0.55 -3.16
CA ASN A 69 -9.90 0.07 -4.07
C ASN A 69 -8.46 -0.06 -3.58
N PHE A 70 -7.56 -0.28 -4.52
CA PHE A 70 -6.13 -0.36 -4.28
C PHE A 70 -5.35 0.58 -5.21
N GLU A 71 -4.51 1.46 -4.63
CA GLU A 71 -3.71 2.45 -5.40
C GLU A 71 -4.55 3.29 -6.39
N CYS A 72 -5.70 3.78 -5.93
CA CYS A 72 -6.55 4.68 -6.71
C CYS A 72 -6.41 6.13 -6.22
N LYS A 73 -6.45 7.08 -7.15
CA LYS A 73 -6.31 8.51 -6.84
C LYS A 73 -7.38 9.34 -7.54
N HIS A 74 -7.85 10.40 -6.87
CA HIS A 74 -8.86 11.33 -7.38
C HIS A 74 -10.10 10.61 -7.92
N ALA A 75 -10.64 9.72 -7.13
CA ALA A 75 -11.76 8.86 -7.53
C ALA A 75 -13.03 9.18 -6.74
N ASN A 76 -14.17 9.15 -7.40
CA ASN A 76 -15.48 9.31 -6.76
C ASN A 76 -16.42 8.21 -7.24
N LYS A 77 -17.05 7.51 -6.31
CA LYS A 77 -17.89 6.33 -6.60
C LYS A 77 -17.18 5.32 -7.50
N LEU A 78 -15.99 4.92 -7.09
CA LEU A 78 -15.19 3.90 -7.75
C LEU A 78 -15.24 2.63 -6.91
N PHE A 79 -15.54 1.48 -7.52
CA PHE A 79 -15.77 0.22 -6.82
C PHE A 79 -14.94 -0.91 -7.41
N PHE A 80 -14.33 -1.75 -6.55
CA PHE A 80 -13.58 -2.95 -6.94
C PHE A 80 -12.48 -2.69 -7.97
N SER A 81 -11.71 -1.63 -7.78
CA SER A 81 -10.79 -1.13 -8.79
C SER A 81 -9.37 -0.98 -8.25
N HIS A 82 -8.38 -1.13 -9.12
CA HIS A 82 -7.00 -0.90 -8.74
C HIS A 82 -6.20 -0.16 -9.82
N HIS A 83 -5.16 0.58 -9.38
CA HIS A 83 -4.30 1.42 -10.21
C HIS A 83 -5.07 2.37 -11.15
N SER A 84 -6.22 2.86 -10.69
CA SER A 84 -7.10 3.71 -11.51
C SER A 84 -7.13 5.14 -10.99
N PHE A 85 -6.89 6.11 -11.89
CA PHE A 85 -6.70 7.51 -11.56
C PHE A 85 -7.73 8.39 -12.28
N ASP A 86 -8.26 9.40 -11.57
CA ASP A 86 -9.24 10.36 -12.13
C ASP A 86 -10.49 9.65 -12.68
N CYS A 87 -10.91 8.55 -12.05
CA CYS A 87 -12.06 7.75 -12.48
C CYS A 87 -13.30 8.00 -11.61
N VAL A 88 -14.46 8.11 -12.24
CA VAL A 88 -15.71 8.49 -11.60
C VAL A 88 -16.85 7.55 -12.00
N GLU A 89 -17.75 7.24 -11.02
CA GLU A 89 -18.97 6.43 -11.25
C GLU A 89 -18.71 5.13 -12.03
N SER A 90 -17.69 4.39 -11.62
CA SER A 90 -17.18 3.24 -12.35
C SER A 90 -16.96 2.02 -11.47
N TYR A 91 -16.98 0.83 -12.08
CA TYR A 91 -16.87 -0.45 -11.40
C TYR A 91 -15.83 -1.34 -12.07
N TYR A 92 -15.03 -2.07 -11.27
CA TYR A 92 -14.12 -3.10 -11.76
C TYR A 92 -13.11 -2.58 -12.79
N LEU A 93 -12.36 -1.52 -12.44
CA LEU A 93 -11.34 -0.94 -13.32
C LEU A 93 -9.94 -1.41 -12.94
N ILE A 94 -9.13 -1.71 -13.95
CA ILE A 94 -7.69 -2.01 -13.81
C ILE A 94 -6.89 -1.09 -14.73
N ASP A 95 -5.89 -0.38 -14.18
CA ASP A 95 -5.00 0.52 -14.92
C ASP A 95 -5.72 1.55 -15.81
N CYS A 96 -6.89 2.05 -15.38
CA CYS A 96 -7.68 3.01 -16.13
C CYS A 96 -7.40 4.47 -15.69
N ARG A 97 -7.55 5.42 -16.63
CA ARG A 97 -7.35 6.84 -16.36
C ARG A 97 -8.40 7.72 -16.99
N ASN A 98 -8.85 8.72 -16.22
CA ASN A 98 -9.82 9.70 -16.69
C ASN A 98 -11.02 9.03 -17.38
N CYS A 99 -11.55 7.99 -16.71
CA CYS A 99 -12.69 7.23 -17.19
C CYS A 99 -13.94 7.54 -16.35
N MET A 100 -15.10 7.60 -17.00
CA MET A 100 -16.36 7.88 -16.33
C MET A 100 -17.44 6.92 -16.84
N ASN A 101 -18.28 6.40 -15.91
CA ASN A 101 -19.33 5.45 -16.27
C ASN A 101 -18.75 4.26 -17.07
N CYS A 102 -17.75 3.60 -16.52
CA CYS A 102 -17.13 2.41 -17.12
C CYS A 102 -17.29 1.20 -16.20
N PHE A 103 -17.43 0.02 -16.78
CA PHE A 103 -17.65 -1.22 -16.04
C PHE A 103 -16.79 -2.37 -16.60
N GLY A 104 -16.01 -3.02 -15.73
CA GLY A 104 -15.20 -4.19 -16.09
C GLY A 104 -14.06 -3.91 -17.08
N CYS A 105 -13.42 -2.73 -17.01
CA CYS A 105 -12.48 -2.28 -18.02
C CYS A 105 -11.02 -2.34 -17.58
N VAL A 106 -10.12 -2.56 -18.54
CA VAL A 106 -8.68 -2.69 -18.36
C VAL A 106 -7.93 -1.76 -19.30
N GLY A 107 -7.01 -0.95 -18.78
CA GLY A 107 -6.08 -0.14 -19.56
C GLY A 107 -6.70 1.03 -20.33
N LEU A 108 -7.92 1.43 -20.05
CA LEU A 108 -8.60 2.50 -20.78
C LEU A 108 -8.18 3.89 -20.34
N VAL A 109 -8.09 4.79 -21.29
CA VAL A 109 -7.74 6.20 -21.06
C VAL A 109 -8.75 7.12 -21.75
N ASN A 110 -9.28 8.12 -21.01
CA ASN A 110 -10.23 9.12 -21.52
C ASN A 110 -11.47 8.48 -22.16
N LYS A 111 -12.07 7.47 -21.52
CA LYS A 111 -13.24 6.75 -22.04
C LYS A 111 -14.46 6.96 -21.15
N GLN A 112 -15.64 6.85 -21.80
CA GLN A 112 -16.93 6.96 -21.13
C GLN A 112 -17.92 5.94 -21.73
N TYR A 113 -18.75 5.35 -20.86
CA TYR A 113 -19.76 4.34 -21.24
C TYR A 113 -19.17 3.08 -21.88
N TYR A 114 -18.09 2.54 -21.30
CA TYR A 114 -17.49 1.29 -21.74
C TYR A 114 -17.88 0.15 -20.79
N ILE A 115 -18.18 -1.02 -21.38
CA ILE A 115 -18.44 -2.27 -20.65
C ILE A 115 -17.49 -3.33 -21.20
N PHE A 116 -16.64 -3.92 -20.35
CA PHE A 116 -15.60 -4.89 -20.74
C PHE A 116 -14.81 -4.46 -21.97
N ASN A 117 -14.30 -3.23 -21.96
CA ASN A 117 -13.55 -2.56 -23.04
C ASN A 117 -14.32 -2.36 -24.35
N GLN A 118 -15.63 -2.52 -24.39
CA GLN A 118 -16.45 -2.23 -25.55
C GLN A 118 -17.26 -0.94 -25.35
N PRO A 119 -17.36 -0.07 -26.36
CA PRO A 119 -18.13 1.17 -26.28
C PRO A 119 -19.64 0.90 -26.37
N TYR A 120 -20.42 1.66 -25.61
CA TYR A 120 -21.88 1.65 -25.61
C TYR A 120 -22.43 3.07 -25.63
N THR A 121 -23.71 3.23 -25.96
CA THR A 121 -24.40 4.50 -25.71
C THR A 121 -24.67 4.68 -24.21
N LYS A 122 -24.98 5.90 -23.80
CA LYS A 122 -25.36 6.19 -22.43
C LYS A 122 -26.54 5.33 -21.97
N GLU A 123 -27.57 5.24 -22.83
CA GLU A 123 -28.82 4.52 -22.54
C GLU A 123 -28.58 3.00 -22.40
N GLU A 124 -27.69 2.45 -23.20
CA GLU A 124 -27.33 1.02 -23.12
C GLU A 124 -26.52 0.75 -21.84
N TYR A 125 -25.57 1.63 -21.51
CA TYR A 125 -24.80 1.53 -20.27
C TYR A 125 -25.70 1.60 -19.03
N GLU A 126 -26.62 2.56 -18.97
CA GLU A 126 -27.57 2.70 -17.86
C GLU A 126 -28.47 1.45 -17.72
N LYS A 127 -28.95 0.92 -18.81
CA LYS A 127 -29.71 -0.35 -18.80
C LYS A 127 -28.88 -1.52 -18.29
N PHE A 128 -27.62 -1.59 -18.71
CA PHE A 128 -26.71 -2.64 -18.23
C PHE A 128 -26.50 -2.53 -16.72
N ILE A 129 -26.21 -1.35 -16.17
CA ILE A 129 -26.00 -1.15 -14.74
C ILE A 129 -27.23 -1.54 -13.92
N VAL A 130 -28.45 -1.21 -14.40
CA VAL A 130 -29.71 -1.61 -13.75
C VAL A 130 -29.90 -3.13 -13.78
N SER A 131 -29.56 -3.79 -14.88
CA SER A 131 -29.70 -5.24 -15.05
C SER A 131 -28.62 -6.05 -14.34
N ASN A 132 -27.41 -5.48 -14.21
CA ASN A 132 -26.28 -6.07 -13.50
C ASN A 132 -26.34 -5.65 -12.02
N ASP A 133 -27.15 -6.36 -11.24
CA ASP A 133 -27.36 -6.07 -9.81
C ASP A 133 -26.03 -6.16 -9.04
N THR A 134 -25.36 -5.02 -8.84
CA THR A 134 -24.10 -4.91 -8.08
C THR A 134 -24.27 -5.26 -6.59
N GLY A 135 -25.49 -5.31 -6.10
CA GLY A 135 -25.86 -5.75 -4.78
C GLY A 135 -25.89 -7.27 -4.58
N SER A 136 -25.75 -8.06 -5.67
CA SER A 136 -25.65 -9.53 -5.62
C SER A 136 -24.18 -9.96 -5.51
N PHE A 137 -23.90 -10.85 -4.58
CA PHE A 137 -22.57 -11.44 -4.40
C PHE A 137 -22.18 -12.39 -5.54
N GLU A 138 -23.14 -13.17 -6.08
CA GLU A 138 -22.88 -14.04 -7.22
C GLU A 138 -22.54 -13.21 -8.46
N ASN A 139 -23.27 -12.14 -8.75
CA ASN A 139 -22.92 -11.21 -9.83
C ASN A 139 -21.54 -10.57 -9.63
N HIS A 140 -21.19 -10.22 -8.39
CA HIS A 140 -19.85 -9.73 -8.07
C HIS A 140 -18.76 -10.73 -8.47
N LYS A 141 -18.91 -12.01 -8.10
CA LYS A 141 -17.95 -13.07 -8.46
C LYS A 141 -17.84 -13.25 -9.98
N GLU A 142 -18.98 -13.26 -10.68
CA GLU A 142 -18.99 -13.37 -12.14
C GLU A 142 -18.28 -12.19 -12.81
N ASN A 143 -18.55 -10.96 -12.35
CA ASN A 143 -17.94 -9.76 -12.90
C ASN A 143 -16.42 -9.75 -12.67
N LEU A 144 -15.95 -10.16 -11.48
CA LEU A 144 -14.52 -10.32 -11.22
C LEU A 144 -13.88 -11.37 -12.14
N ALA A 145 -14.54 -12.51 -12.36
CA ALA A 145 -14.02 -13.55 -13.24
C ALA A 145 -13.91 -13.06 -14.69
N LYS A 146 -14.92 -12.32 -15.19
CA LYS A 146 -14.90 -11.70 -16.53
C LYS A 146 -13.78 -10.66 -16.64
N LEU A 147 -13.61 -9.82 -15.62
CA LEU A 147 -12.54 -8.82 -15.57
C LEU A 147 -11.15 -9.48 -15.61
N GLN A 148 -10.92 -10.51 -14.79
CA GLN A 148 -9.65 -11.23 -14.75
C GLN A 148 -9.33 -11.88 -16.10
N LYS A 149 -10.33 -12.48 -16.75
CA LYS A 149 -10.15 -13.04 -18.10
C LYS A 149 -9.76 -11.95 -19.09
N LEU A 150 -10.44 -10.81 -19.08
CA LEU A 150 -10.09 -9.67 -19.94
C LEU A 150 -8.69 -9.16 -19.65
N ASN A 151 -8.33 -9.02 -18.37
CA ASN A 151 -7.02 -8.55 -17.93
C ASN A 151 -5.85 -9.36 -18.53
N LEU A 152 -6.02 -10.68 -18.65
CA LEU A 152 -5.00 -11.56 -19.24
C LEU A 152 -4.92 -11.47 -20.78
N THR A 153 -5.89 -10.87 -21.43
CA THR A 153 -5.90 -10.67 -22.89
C THR A 153 -5.43 -9.29 -23.31
N MET A 154 -5.36 -8.36 -22.37
CA MET A 154 -4.91 -6.99 -22.61
C MET A 154 -3.40 -6.85 -22.36
N PRO A 155 -2.68 -6.05 -23.17
CA PRO A 155 -1.29 -5.76 -22.88
C PRO A 155 -1.17 -4.84 -21.66
N HIS A 156 -0.17 -5.12 -20.83
CA HIS A 156 0.21 -4.29 -19.70
C HIS A 156 1.49 -3.53 -20.01
N ARG A 157 1.59 -2.33 -19.50
CA ARG A 157 2.81 -1.54 -19.55
C ARG A 157 3.89 -2.21 -18.67
N TYR A 158 5.13 -2.27 -19.16
CA TYR A 158 6.23 -2.92 -18.45
C TYR A 158 6.46 -2.38 -17.03
N ALA A 159 6.18 -1.10 -16.78
CA ALA A 159 6.25 -0.45 -15.48
C ALA A 159 5.38 0.82 -15.47
N ARG A 160 4.79 1.14 -14.32
CA ARG A 160 4.05 2.39 -14.09
C ARG A 160 5.02 3.51 -13.73
N ILE A 161 5.69 4.07 -14.74
CA ILE A 161 6.66 5.17 -14.59
C ILE A 161 6.13 6.36 -15.38
N TYR A 162 5.86 7.48 -14.69
CA TYR A 162 5.20 8.64 -15.27
C TYR A 162 5.98 9.91 -15.03
N LYS A 163 6.16 10.75 -16.09
CA LYS A 163 6.88 12.02 -16.03
C LYS A 163 8.27 11.90 -15.39
N SER A 164 8.93 10.78 -15.58
CA SER A 164 10.20 10.45 -14.93
C SER A 164 11.33 10.32 -15.96
N VAL A 165 12.55 10.58 -15.54
CA VAL A 165 13.74 10.56 -16.38
C VAL A 165 14.81 9.69 -15.74
N ASN A 166 15.45 8.82 -16.56
CA ASN A 166 16.52 7.92 -16.12
C ASN A 166 16.18 7.19 -14.81
N SER A 167 15.04 6.53 -14.78
CA SER A 167 14.55 5.87 -13.56
C SER A 167 13.95 4.50 -13.86
N ASP A 168 14.15 3.55 -12.96
CA ASP A 168 13.59 2.21 -13.02
C ASP A 168 12.95 1.79 -11.69
N GLY A 169 11.95 0.93 -11.80
CA GLY A 169 11.11 0.53 -10.67
C GLY A 169 9.67 0.28 -11.11
N ASP A 170 8.73 0.47 -10.18
CA ASP A 170 7.31 0.46 -10.51
C ASP A 170 6.56 1.51 -9.65
N ASP A 171 5.51 2.09 -10.23
CA ASP A 171 4.69 3.12 -9.61
C ASP A 171 5.50 4.37 -9.21
N LEU A 172 6.28 4.88 -10.16
CA LEU A 172 7.09 6.08 -10.00
C LEU A 172 6.44 7.28 -10.70
N PHE A 173 6.38 8.40 -10.01
CA PHE A 173 5.87 9.68 -10.53
C PHE A 173 6.89 10.80 -10.31
N GLU A 174 7.20 11.53 -11.39
CA GLU A 174 8.10 12.69 -11.33
C GLU A 174 9.44 12.35 -10.64
N ALA A 175 9.98 11.15 -10.96
CA ALA A 175 11.25 10.68 -10.47
C ALA A 175 12.39 11.05 -11.45
N ARG A 176 13.54 11.41 -10.94
CA ARG A 176 14.74 11.68 -11.72
C ARG A 176 15.93 10.90 -11.16
N ASN A 177 16.61 10.13 -12.01
CA ASN A 177 17.78 9.35 -11.63
C ASN A 177 17.50 8.49 -10.36
N THR A 178 16.33 7.84 -10.32
CA THR A 178 15.86 7.03 -9.20
C THR A 178 15.73 5.58 -9.63
N HIS A 179 16.48 4.67 -8.98
CA HIS A 179 16.63 3.29 -9.43
C HIS A 179 16.14 2.27 -8.40
N ASN A 180 15.66 1.10 -8.89
CA ASN A 180 15.15 0.01 -8.05
C ASN A 180 14.16 0.50 -6.97
N SER A 181 13.26 1.38 -7.35
CA SER A 181 12.39 2.09 -6.41
C SER A 181 10.91 1.86 -6.72
N PHE A 182 10.09 1.89 -5.69
CA PHE A 182 8.67 1.49 -5.81
C PHE A 182 7.75 2.47 -5.09
N SER A 183 6.57 2.72 -5.68
CA SER A 183 5.49 3.56 -5.13
C SER A 183 5.99 4.93 -4.64
N SER A 184 6.84 5.59 -5.41
CA SER A 184 7.52 6.82 -5.01
C SER A 184 7.21 8.01 -5.91
N LEU A 185 7.18 9.22 -5.33
CA LEU A 185 6.77 10.46 -5.97
C LEU A 185 7.76 11.59 -5.66
N LEU A 186 8.17 12.36 -6.69
CA LEU A 186 9.10 13.48 -6.54
C LEU A 186 10.40 13.06 -5.84
N THR A 187 11.10 12.11 -6.45
CA THR A 187 12.38 11.59 -5.94
C THR A 187 13.51 11.89 -6.91
N GLU A 188 14.72 12.12 -6.38
CA GLU A 188 15.88 12.50 -7.17
C GLU A 188 17.16 11.82 -6.67
N ASP A 189 18.04 11.38 -7.58
CA ASP A 189 19.38 10.84 -7.31
C ASP A 189 19.40 9.77 -6.20
N SER A 190 18.44 8.85 -6.24
CA SER A 190 18.14 7.92 -5.15
C SER A 190 18.02 6.47 -5.61
N LYS A 191 18.14 5.51 -4.69
CA LYS A 191 18.04 4.09 -5.02
C LYS A 191 17.43 3.28 -3.86
N TYR A 192 16.71 2.20 -4.21
CA TYR A 192 16.05 1.31 -3.24
C TYR A 192 15.06 2.04 -2.33
N LEU A 193 14.25 2.91 -2.93
CA LEU A 193 13.18 3.61 -2.20
C LEU A 193 11.89 2.80 -2.24
N PHE A 194 11.15 2.83 -1.13
CA PHE A 194 9.80 2.32 -1.08
C PHE A 194 8.86 3.31 -0.39
N TYR A 195 7.78 3.69 -1.08
CA TYR A 195 6.76 4.61 -0.59
C TYR A 195 7.35 5.96 -0.08
N CYS A 196 8.29 6.50 -0.86
CA CYS A 196 8.91 7.79 -0.58
C CYS A 196 8.25 8.90 -1.39
N LYS A 197 7.91 10.03 -0.77
CA LYS A 197 7.09 11.07 -1.41
C LYS A 197 7.53 12.49 -1.05
N ASN A 198 7.28 13.42 -2.00
CA ASN A 198 7.38 14.86 -1.77
C ASN A 198 8.80 15.38 -1.47
N GLY A 199 9.72 15.12 -2.38
CA GLY A 199 11.08 15.69 -2.32
C GLY A 199 12.04 14.83 -1.48
N VAL A 200 12.35 13.64 -1.97
CA VAL A 200 13.38 12.76 -1.40
C VAL A 200 14.56 12.74 -2.36
N LYS A 201 15.73 13.13 -1.90
CA LYS A 201 16.94 13.31 -2.71
C LYS A 201 18.17 12.70 -2.06
N ASP A 202 19.07 12.13 -2.89
CA ASP A 202 20.32 11.52 -2.43
C ASP A 202 20.11 10.49 -1.29
N CYS A 203 19.04 9.67 -1.40
CA CYS A 203 18.64 8.70 -0.39
C CYS A 203 18.78 7.26 -0.89
N TYR A 204 19.22 6.35 0.00
CA TYR A 204 19.40 4.93 -0.29
C TYR A 204 18.75 4.06 0.80
N ASP A 205 18.17 2.91 0.39
CA ASP A 205 17.55 1.93 1.31
C ASP A 205 16.57 2.58 2.29
N THR A 206 15.67 3.41 1.76
CA THR A 206 14.80 4.24 2.58
C THR A 206 13.33 3.93 2.29
N SER A 207 12.54 3.75 3.35
CA SER A 207 11.12 3.39 3.24
C SER A 207 10.21 4.35 4.01
N PHE A 208 9.04 4.67 3.46
CA PHE A 208 8.03 5.53 4.08
C PHE A 208 8.58 6.90 4.49
N GLN A 209 9.39 7.49 3.66
CA GLN A 209 10.03 8.78 3.91
C GLN A 209 9.43 9.88 3.02
N GLY A 210 9.42 11.12 3.52
CA GLY A 210 8.86 12.23 2.73
C GLY A 210 9.30 13.62 3.18
N PHE A 211 8.73 14.63 2.49
CA PHE A 211 8.84 16.05 2.83
C PHE A 211 10.27 16.59 2.93
N ASN A 212 10.93 16.75 1.77
CA ASN A 212 12.26 17.37 1.65
C ASN A 212 13.34 16.68 2.50
N SER A 213 13.45 15.38 2.32
CA SER A 213 14.48 14.55 2.95
C SER A 213 15.67 14.39 2.04
N GLU A 214 16.88 14.53 2.56
CA GLU A 214 18.10 14.39 1.76
C GLU A 214 19.25 13.69 2.51
N LEU A 215 20.14 13.03 1.77
CA LEU A 215 21.32 12.36 2.30
C LEU A 215 20.97 11.35 3.42
N LEU A 216 19.96 10.48 3.15
CA LEU A 216 19.51 9.48 4.08
C LEU A 216 19.94 8.07 3.64
N TYR A 217 20.33 7.24 4.59
CA TYR A 217 20.67 5.84 4.36
C TYR A 217 20.04 4.93 5.43
N GLU A 218 19.38 3.86 4.99
CA GLU A 218 18.68 2.90 5.87
C GLU A 218 17.76 3.59 6.90
N ILE A 219 16.80 4.34 6.42
CA ILE A 219 15.76 4.97 7.24
C ILE A 219 14.43 4.28 7.01
N ALA A 220 13.83 3.80 8.07
CA ALA A 220 12.48 3.25 8.06
C ALA A 220 11.52 4.24 8.71
N HIS A 221 10.70 4.86 7.90
CA HIS A 221 9.65 5.81 8.25
C HIS A 221 10.13 7.13 8.88
N GLY A 222 9.74 8.22 8.26
CA GLY A 222 10.00 9.57 8.78
C GLY A 222 9.52 10.67 7.84
N PHE A 223 9.73 11.91 8.26
CA PHE A 223 9.48 13.09 7.45
C PHE A 223 10.58 14.11 7.66
N GLY A 224 11.06 14.71 6.57
CA GLY A 224 12.14 15.67 6.63
C GLY A 224 13.44 15.05 7.12
N GLY A 225 14.41 15.89 7.39
CA GLY A 225 15.71 15.48 7.89
C GLY A 225 16.79 15.39 6.83
N SER A 226 18.03 15.53 7.28
CA SER A 226 19.21 15.49 6.40
C SER A 226 20.40 14.83 7.09
N ASN A 227 21.27 14.23 6.25
CA ASN A 227 22.50 13.57 6.71
C ASN A 227 22.23 12.56 7.86
N GLY A 228 21.25 11.68 7.64
CA GLY A 228 20.79 10.67 8.59
C GLY A 228 21.09 9.25 8.15
N ALA A 229 21.37 8.34 9.10
CA ALA A 229 21.46 6.92 8.79
C ALA A 229 20.99 6.03 9.95
N PHE A 230 20.53 4.81 9.60
CA PHE A 230 20.14 3.77 10.56
C PHE A 230 19.07 4.26 11.53
N GLY A 231 17.93 4.67 11.02
CA GLY A 231 16.90 5.30 11.83
C GLY A 231 15.50 4.70 11.64
N ILE A 232 14.72 4.74 12.71
CA ILE A 232 13.33 4.29 12.71
C ILE A 232 12.44 5.42 13.27
N ARG A 233 11.41 5.81 12.52
CA ARG A 233 10.42 6.83 12.93
C ARG A 233 11.05 8.15 13.37
N ASN A 234 11.95 8.67 12.56
CA ASN A 234 12.62 9.94 12.81
C ASN A 234 11.99 11.08 12.00
N PHE A 235 11.81 12.25 12.64
CA PHE A 235 11.16 13.40 12.04
C PHE A 235 12.04 14.65 12.16
N ASN A 236 12.38 15.29 11.04
CA ASN A 236 13.16 16.51 10.95
C ASN A 236 14.52 16.46 11.71
N ASN A 237 15.17 15.31 11.75
CA ASN A 237 16.47 15.19 12.40
C ASN A 237 17.60 15.50 11.42
N GLN A 238 18.69 16.11 11.92
CA GLN A 238 19.89 16.41 11.14
C GLN A 238 21.13 15.76 11.79
N ASP A 239 22.09 15.37 10.96
CA ASP A 239 23.39 14.84 11.41
C ASP A 239 23.24 13.71 12.46
N SER A 240 22.40 12.75 12.20
CA SER A 240 21.94 11.80 13.21
C SER A 240 22.09 10.34 12.76
N ARG A 241 22.53 9.45 13.67
CA ARG A 241 22.77 8.03 13.40
C ARG A 241 22.19 7.15 14.50
N TYR A 242 21.64 5.98 14.13
CA TYR A 242 21.15 4.95 15.07
C TYR A 242 20.07 5.45 16.03
N ASN A 243 19.10 6.21 15.54
CA ASN A 243 18.07 6.80 16.37
C ASN A 243 16.69 6.22 16.12
N GLU A 244 15.89 6.12 17.16
CA GLU A 244 14.49 5.72 17.09
C GLU A 244 13.58 6.78 17.72
N GLU A 245 12.49 7.15 17.04
CA GLU A 245 11.46 8.08 17.52
C GLU A 245 11.95 9.46 17.95
N CYS A 246 13.01 9.95 17.35
CA CYS A 246 13.56 11.28 17.65
C CYS A 246 12.97 12.34 16.69
N HIS A 247 12.63 13.52 17.25
CA HIS A 247 11.95 14.58 16.49
C HIS A 247 12.62 15.94 16.69
N ASP A 248 12.84 16.65 15.58
CA ASP A 248 13.41 18.02 15.56
C ASP A 248 14.77 18.10 16.29
N CYS A 249 15.62 17.11 16.09
CA CYS A 249 16.89 16.97 16.79
C CYS A 249 18.09 17.13 15.85
N VAL A 250 19.23 17.49 16.40
CA VAL A 250 20.48 17.68 15.66
C VAL A 250 21.63 17.00 16.37
N ASN A 251 22.52 16.31 15.63
CA ASN A 251 23.67 15.64 16.18
C ASN A 251 23.32 14.63 17.29
N LEU A 252 22.58 13.57 16.87
CA LEU A 252 22.25 12.46 17.76
C LEU A 252 22.98 11.18 17.37
N PHE A 253 23.34 10.38 18.37
CA PHE A 253 23.89 9.05 18.17
C PHE A 253 23.29 8.03 19.14
N GLY A 254 22.58 7.01 18.64
CA GLY A 254 22.01 5.95 19.45
C GLY A 254 20.91 6.42 20.41
N CYS A 255 20.11 7.39 20.03
CA CYS A 255 19.09 7.99 20.90
C CYS A 255 17.68 7.47 20.60
N GLU A 256 16.81 7.52 21.60
CA GLU A 256 15.43 7.08 21.51
C GLU A 256 14.48 8.08 22.21
N GLY A 257 13.40 8.46 21.51
CA GLY A 257 12.29 9.25 22.07
C GLY A 257 12.62 10.70 22.36
N LEU A 258 13.70 11.25 21.83
CA LEU A 258 14.10 12.64 22.09
C LEU A 258 13.34 13.65 21.21
N ARG A 259 13.09 14.82 21.78
CA ARG A 259 12.47 15.94 21.06
C ARG A 259 13.25 17.22 21.28
N LYS A 260 13.57 17.95 20.20
CA LYS A 260 14.24 19.26 20.22
C LYS A 260 15.53 19.23 21.05
N LYS A 261 16.35 18.19 20.84
CA LYS A 261 17.65 18.02 21.52
C LYS A 261 18.79 18.06 20.52
N GLN A 262 19.98 18.36 21.06
CA GLN A 262 21.21 18.39 20.28
C GLN A 262 22.37 17.81 21.07
N TYR A 263 23.37 17.26 20.36
CA TYR A 263 24.57 16.70 20.92
C TYR A 263 24.31 15.62 21.98
N CYS A 264 23.43 14.65 21.65
CA CYS A 264 23.11 13.57 22.58
C CYS A 264 23.64 12.23 22.09
N ILE A 265 24.19 11.44 23.00
CA ILE A 265 24.57 10.03 22.80
C ILE A 265 23.86 9.19 23.86
N LEU A 266 23.10 8.14 23.40
CA LEU A 266 22.31 7.28 24.29
C LEU A 266 21.45 8.08 25.28
N ASN A 267 20.80 9.13 24.80
CA ASN A 267 19.94 10.07 25.53
C ASN A 267 20.67 10.96 26.55
N LYS A 268 21.98 10.91 26.64
CA LYS A 268 22.78 11.84 27.48
C LYS A 268 23.28 13.01 26.63
N GLN A 269 23.05 14.22 27.08
CA GLN A 269 23.53 15.44 26.43
C GLN A 269 24.97 15.76 26.80
N TYR A 270 25.72 16.22 25.81
CA TYR A 270 27.14 16.61 25.91
C TYR A 270 27.36 18.03 25.40
N SER A 271 28.51 18.62 25.67
CA SER A 271 28.98 19.75 24.89
C SER A 271 29.29 19.31 23.43
N LYS A 272 29.39 20.23 22.49
CA LYS A 272 29.75 19.90 21.12
C LYS A 272 31.07 19.15 21.01
N GLU A 273 32.09 19.61 21.72
CA GLU A 273 33.40 19.00 21.68
C GLU A 273 33.40 17.59 22.29
N GLU A 274 32.77 17.44 23.46
CA GLU A 274 32.64 16.11 24.10
C GLU A 274 31.86 15.14 23.24
N TYR A 275 30.76 15.62 22.60
CA TYR A 275 29.95 14.83 21.69
C TYR A 275 30.81 14.26 20.56
N GLU A 276 31.58 15.09 19.85
CA GLU A 276 32.42 14.64 18.75
C GLU A 276 33.47 13.63 19.22
N ASN A 277 34.11 13.91 20.34
CA ASN A 277 35.12 13.01 20.91
C ASN A 277 34.56 11.64 21.29
N VAL A 278 33.40 11.61 21.98
CA VAL A 278 32.77 10.35 22.40
C VAL A 278 32.21 9.60 21.21
N LYS A 279 31.51 10.29 20.29
CA LYS A 279 30.97 9.72 19.04
C LYS A 279 32.08 9.01 18.24
N ASN A 280 33.20 9.68 18.01
CA ASN A 280 34.29 9.12 17.22
C ASN A 280 34.91 7.87 17.87
N LYS A 281 35.00 7.82 19.22
CA LYS A 281 35.43 6.62 19.93
C LYS A 281 34.47 5.46 19.77
N ILE A 282 33.14 5.73 19.83
CA ILE A 282 32.10 4.72 19.63
C ILE A 282 32.15 4.19 18.19
N ILE A 283 32.23 5.08 17.19
CA ILE A 283 32.32 4.69 15.78
C ILE A 283 33.54 3.79 15.54
N LYS A 284 34.71 4.16 16.11
CA LYS A 284 35.93 3.35 15.99
C LYS A 284 35.73 1.95 16.58
N ASP A 285 35.18 1.85 17.78
CA ASP A 285 34.89 0.58 18.45
C ASP A 285 33.88 -0.27 17.66
N MET A 286 32.82 0.36 17.11
CA MET A 286 31.85 -0.31 16.25
C MET A 286 32.48 -0.80 14.94
N MET A 287 33.40 -0.04 14.33
CA MET A 287 34.16 -0.47 13.15
C MET A 287 35.03 -1.68 13.43
N GLU A 288 35.75 -1.68 14.56
CA GLU A 288 36.59 -2.80 14.99
C GLU A 288 35.77 -4.09 15.21
N ARG A 289 34.48 -3.96 15.59
CA ARG A 289 33.54 -5.09 15.76
C ARG A 289 32.74 -5.43 14.53
N GLY A 290 32.87 -4.66 13.43
CA GLY A 290 32.07 -4.85 12.21
C GLY A 290 30.59 -4.47 12.37
N GLU A 291 30.26 -3.57 13.29
CA GLU A 291 28.87 -3.14 13.57
C GLU A 291 28.51 -1.79 12.94
N TYR A 292 29.49 -0.93 12.68
CA TYR A 292 29.21 0.37 12.06
C TYR A 292 28.90 0.21 10.57
N GLY A 293 27.76 0.73 10.16
CA GLY A 293 27.25 0.57 8.80
C GLY A 293 26.14 -0.47 8.70
N GLU A 294 25.87 -1.23 9.75
CA GLU A 294 24.77 -2.19 9.80
C GLU A 294 23.54 -1.58 10.49
N PHE A 295 22.35 -1.95 10.01
CA PHE A 295 21.08 -1.56 10.65
C PHE A 295 20.89 -2.23 12.00
N PHE A 296 19.86 -1.85 12.73
CA PHE A 296 19.54 -2.46 14.03
C PHE A 296 19.34 -3.97 13.93
N PRO A 297 19.94 -4.76 14.84
CA PRO A 297 19.70 -6.19 14.90
C PRO A 297 18.21 -6.51 15.05
N ILE A 298 17.69 -7.46 14.28
CA ILE A 298 16.26 -7.86 14.29
C ILE A 298 15.74 -8.23 15.69
N LYS A 299 16.60 -8.74 16.56
CA LYS A 299 16.27 -9.06 17.97
C LYS A 299 15.84 -7.84 18.81
N LEU A 300 16.06 -6.63 18.31
CA LEU A 300 15.58 -5.40 18.95
C LEU A 300 14.14 -5.07 18.55
N SER A 301 13.57 -5.73 17.55
CA SER A 301 12.14 -5.58 17.21
C SER A 301 11.27 -6.02 18.40
N PRO A 302 10.28 -5.22 18.79
CA PRO A 302 9.31 -5.63 19.81
C PRO A 302 8.22 -6.57 19.28
N PHE A 303 8.24 -6.87 17.98
CA PHE A 303 7.21 -7.65 17.28
C PHE A 303 7.85 -8.86 16.59
N ALA A 304 7.11 -9.96 16.56
CA ALA A 304 7.45 -11.10 15.74
C ALA A 304 7.29 -10.76 14.24
N TYR A 305 7.99 -11.48 13.35
CA TYR A 305 8.01 -11.19 11.91
C TYR A 305 6.59 -11.09 11.31
N ASN A 306 5.74 -12.06 11.64
CA ASN A 306 4.37 -12.11 11.15
C ASN A 306 3.41 -11.08 11.78
N GLU A 307 3.85 -10.31 12.77
CA GLU A 307 3.13 -9.15 13.30
C GLU A 307 3.54 -7.84 12.61
N THR A 308 4.52 -7.87 11.71
CA THR A 308 5.06 -6.68 11.07
C THR A 308 4.59 -6.55 9.62
N ILE A 309 4.70 -5.35 9.06
CA ILE A 309 4.44 -5.07 7.65
C ILE A 309 5.35 -5.89 6.72
N ALA A 310 6.48 -6.40 7.19
CA ALA A 310 7.36 -7.27 6.41
C ALA A 310 6.64 -8.52 5.92
N GLN A 311 5.71 -9.08 6.70
CA GLN A 311 4.92 -10.24 6.29
C GLN A 311 3.99 -9.94 5.10
N GLU A 312 3.57 -8.70 4.92
CA GLU A 312 2.74 -8.28 3.79
C GLU A 312 3.54 -8.15 2.48
N TYR A 313 4.81 -7.73 2.58
CA TYR A 313 5.67 -7.47 1.41
C TYR A 313 6.61 -8.60 1.07
N PHE A 314 7.07 -9.32 2.07
CA PHE A 314 8.03 -10.41 1.97
C PHE A 314 7.55 -11.60 2.81
N PRO A 315 6.43 -12.23 2.42
CA PRO A 315 5.81 -13.28 3.23
C PRO A 315 6.77 -14.47 3.44
N LEU A 316 6.92 -14.87 4.69
CA LEU A 316 7.66 -16.06 5.10
C LEU A 316 6.73 -17.07 5.75
N THR A 317 7.10 -18.35 5.70
CA THR A 317 6.53 -19.36 6.57
C THR A 317 7.15 -19.27 7.97
N LYS A 318 6.55 -19.96 8.94
CA LYS A 318 7.12 -20.06 10.29
C LYS A 318 8.53 -20.65 10.27
N GLU A 319 8.71 -21.72 9.50
CA GLU A 319 9.99 -22.44 9.36
C GLU A 319 11.07 -21.53 8.74
N GLU A 320 10.73 -20.81 7.67
CA GLU A 320 11.63 -19.85 7.02
C GLU A 320 12.00 -18.70 7.96
N SER A 321 11.03 -18.15 8.70
CA SER A 321 11.24 -17.09 9.68
C SER A 321 12.22 -17.52 10.78
N LEU A 322 11.96 -18.69 11.38
CA LEU A 322 12.81 -19.24 12.43
C LEU A 322 14.22 -19.60 11.93
N SER A 323 14.35 -20.09 10.69
CA SER A 323 15.66 -20.36 10.07
C SER A 323 16.53 -19.11 9.89
N LYS A 324 15.90 -17.94 9.79
CA LYS A 324 16.54 -16.62 9.71
C LYS A 324 16.74 -15.98 11.09
N ASN A 325 16.43 -16.69 12.17
CA ASN A 325 16.44 -16.18 13.55
C ASN A 325 15.44 -15.01 13.77
N TYR A 326 14.35 -14.97 13.04
CA TYR A 326 13.24 -14.06 13.30
C TYR A 326 12.26 -14.71 14.27
N GLU A 327 11.67 -13.93 15.15
CA GLU A 327 10.61 -14.40 16.03
C GLU A 327 9.30 -14.60 15.24
N TRP A 328 8.52 -15.59 15.66
CA TRP A 328 7.21 -15.89 15.09
C TRP A 328 6.17 -16.00 16.19
N LYS A 329 5.06 -15.33 16.03
CA LYS A 329 3.91 -15.43 16.94
C LYS A 329 2.94 -16.48 16.42
N ASP A 330 2.68 -17.48 17.21
CA ASP A 330 1.66 -18.47 16.91
C ASP A 330 0.25 -17.88 17.09
N ASP A 331 -0.69 -18.36 16.28
CA ASP A 331 -2.07 -17.94 16.35
C ASP A 331 -2.68 -18.30 17.71
N GLU A 332 -3.39 -17.37 18.29
CA GLU A 332 -4.15 -17.60 19.51
C GLU A 332 -5.42 -18.41 19.19
N ASN A 333 -5.73 -19.41 20.00
CA ASN A 333 -7.00 -20.14 19.88
C ASN A 333 -8.17 -19.17 20.10
N ARG A 334 -8.93 -18.91 19.07
CA ARG A 334 -10.10 -18.01 19.11
C ARG A 334 -11.37 -18.85 19.17
N ASN A 335 -12.03 -18.84 20.33
CA ASN A 335 -13.29 -19.55 20.53
C ASN A 335 -14.49 -18.63 20.26
N TYR A 336 -14.67 -18.22 19.00
CA TYR A 336 -15.84 -17.44 18.63
C TYR A 336 -17.09 -18.33 18.52
N LYS A 337 -18.22 -17.88 19.10
CA LYS A 337 -19.51 -18.44 18.78
C LYS A 337 -19.99 -17.86 17.46
N ILE A 338 -19.90 -18.62 16.39
CA ILE A 338 -20.39 -18.23 15.08
C ILE A 338 -21.92 -18.28 15.06
N ASP A 339 -22.55 -17.18 14.65
CA ASP A 339 -24.01 -17.09 14.49
C ASP A 339 -24.45 -17.36 13.05
N ILE A 340 -23.63 -17.00 12.07
CA ILE A 340 -23.92 -17.17 10.64
C ILE A 340 -22.65 -17.63 9.92
N LYS A 341 -22.75 -18.70 9.14
CA LYS A 341 -21.74 -19.08 8.16
C LYS A 341 -21.92 -18.28 6.87
N THR A 342 -20.84 -18.05 6.13
CA THR A 342 -20.85 -17.24 4.91
C THR A 342 -21.83 -17.73 3.86
N GLU A 343 -21.99 -19.04 3.70
CA GLU A 343 -22.94 -19.66 2.79
C GLU A 343 -24.42 -19.33 3.09
N ASN A 344 -24.72 -18.93 4.34
CA ASN A 344 -26.06 -18.59 4.80
C ASN A 344 -26.34 -17.08 4.77
N ILE A 345 -25.41 -16.26 4.30
CA ILE A 345 -25.64 -14.84 4.09
C ILE A 345 -26.43 -14.68 2.77
N PRO A 346 -27.56 -13.97 2.76
CA PRO A 346 -28.32 -13.70 1.54
C PRO A 346 -27.43 -13.15 0.42
N ASP A 347 -27.74 -13.52 -0.80
CA ASP A 347 -26.98 -13.06 -1.97
C ASP A 347 -27.07 -11.55 -2.16
N LYS A 348 -28.30 -11.01 -2.04
CA LYS A 348 -28.59 -9.62 -2.36
C LYS A 348 -28.62 -8.73 -1.10
N ILE A 349 -28.02 -7.55 -1.21
CA ILE A 349 -27.98 -6.56 -0.13
C ILE A 349 -29.39 -6.12 0.32
N GLN A 350 -30.38 -6.11 -0.59
CA GLN A 350 -31.76 -5.77 -0.32
C GLN A 350 -32.45 -6.76 0.63
N GLU A 351 -31.98 -8.00 0.68
CA GLU A 351 -32.49 -9.05 1.55
C GLU A 351 -31.91 -8.99 2.97
N ILE A 352 -30.87 -8.17 3.17
CA ILE A 352 -30.17 -8.04 4.44
C ILE A 352 -30.95 -7.10 5.38
N ASN A 353 -31.37 -7.63 6.52
CA ASN A 353 -31.97 -6.83 7.58
C ASN A 353 -30.94 -6.41 8.64
N GLU A 354 -31.30 -5.48 9.53
CA GLU A 354 -30.41 -4.91 10.53
C GLU A 354 -29.97 -5.91 11.62
N ASN A 355 -30.63 -7.06 11.74
CA ASN A 355 -30.26 -8.09 12.70
C ASN A 355 -28.84 -8.62 12.44
N ILE A 356 -28.32 -8.46 11.22
CA ILE A 356 -26.94 -8.85 10.85
C ILE A 356 -25.90 -8.15 11.73
N LEU A 357 -26.16 -6.93 12.20
CA LEU A 357 -25.25 -6.14 13.05
C LEU A 357 -24.94 -6.82 14.40
N ASN A 358 -25.84 -7.68 14.87
CA ASN A 358 -25.69 -8.40 16.12
C ASN A 358 -25.06 -9.80 15.94
N LYS A 359 -24.72 -10.18 14.72
CA LYS A 359 -24.26 -11.51 14.39
C LYS A 359 -22.73 -11.57 14.24
N VAL A 360 -22.16 -12.66 14.72
CA VAL A 360 -20.80 -13.06 14.45
C VAL A 360 -20.80 -13.92 13.19
N ILE A 361 -20.18 -13.42 12.13
CA ILE A 361 -20.15 -14.04 10.82
C ILE A 361 -18.83 -14.79 10.67
N ALA A 362 -18.86 -16.04 10.20
CA ALA A 362 -17.63 -16.76 9.87
C ALA A 362 -16.93 -16.09 8.67
N CYS A 363 -15.61 -16.03 8.68
CA CYS A 363 -14.86 -15.70 7.48
C CYS A 363 -14.89 -16.90 6.52
N GLU A 364 -15.02 -16.66 5.21
CA GLU A 364 -15.01 -17.73 4.20
C GLU A 364 -13.74 -18.61 4.26
N HIS A 365 -12.62 -18.05 4.72
CA HIS A 365 -11.36 -18.78 4.91
C HIS A 365 -11.32 -19.61 6.22
N GLU A 366 -12.23 -19.41 7.16
CA GLU A 366 -12.33 -20.14 8.43
C GLU A 366 -10.98 -20.36 9.16
N GLY A 367 -10.04 -19.39 9.03
CA GLY A 367 -8.68 -19.51 9.58
C GLY A 367 -7.69 -20.31 8.74
N GLY A 368 -8.13 -20.96 7.67
CA GLY A 368 -7.28 -21.84 6.83
C GLY A 368 -6.31 -21.11 5.89
N CYS A 369 -6.32 -19.77 5.85
CA CYS A 369 -5.41 -18.98 5.01
C CYS A 369 -4.20 -18.45 5.79
N LYS A 370 -3.18 -17.97 5.05
CA LYS A 370 -1.97 -17.32 5.60
C LYS A 370 -2.10 -15.80 5.75
N GLU A 371 -3.32 -15.27 5.84
CA GLU A 371 -3.64 -13.84 5.73
C GLU A 371 -4.02 -13.22 7.07
N GLN A 372 -3.49 -13.74 8.19
CA GLN A 372 -3.86 -13.30 9.54
C GLN A 372 -5.39 -13.28 9.74
N CYS A 373 -6.07 -14.28 9.21
CA CYS A 373 -7.52 -14.40 9.28
C CYS A 373 -8.02 -14.31 10.72
N THR A 374 -9.05 -13.49 10.96
CA THR A 374 -9.68 -13.40 12.27
C THR A 374 -10.70 -14.50 12.52
N GLU A 375 -10.88 -15.47 11.59
CA GLU A 375 -11.87 -16.56 11.60
C GLU A 375 -13.32 -16.09 11.56
N ALA A 376 -13.61 -14.98 12.20
CA ALA A 376 -14.94 -14.37 12.26
C ALA A 376 -14.86 -12.84 12.25
N PHE A 377 -15.98 -12.20 11.89
CA PHE A 377 -16.11 -10.73 11.88
C PHE A 377 -17.55 -10.31 12.14
N LYS A 378 -17.74 -9.02 12.36
CA LYS A 378 -19.07 -8.37 12.45
C LYS A 378 -19.15 -7.24 11.43
N ILE A 379 -20.35 -6.99 10.95
CA ILE A 379 -20.65 -5.79 10.16
C ILE A 379 -20.93 -4.64 11.13
N VAL A 380 -20.27 -3.50 10.93
CA VAL A 380 -20.55 -2.30 11.71
C VAL A 380 -21.70 -1.48 11.10
N PRO A 381 -22.44 -0.68 11.88
CA PRO A 381 -23.63 0.03 11.40
C PRO A 381 -23.38 0.91 10.17
N GLU A 382 -22.28 1.64 10.16
CA GLU A 382 -21.88 2.53 9.06
C GLU A 382 -21.56 1.75 7.78
N GLU A 383 -20.95 0.59 7.93
CA GLU A 383 -20.63 -0.35 6.82
C GLU A 383 -21.92 -0.85 6.18
N LEU A 384 -22.91 -1.30 6.97
CA LEU A 384 -24.21 -1.74 6.44
C LEU A 384 -24.95 -0.62 5.70
N LYS A 385 -24.98 0.59 6.27
CA LYS A 385 -25.57 1.77 5.63
C LYS A 385 -24.92 2.08 4.29
N PHE A 386 -23.59 1.98 4.24
CA PHE A 386 -22.83 2.22 3.01
C PHE A 386 -23.17 1.18 1.95
N TYR A 387 -23.13 -0.11 2.26
CA TYR A 387 -23.47 -1.18 1.32
C TYR A 387 -24.89 -1.03 0.75
N LYS A 388 -25.87 -0.76 1.61
CA LYS A 388 -27.26 -0.51 1.17
C LYS A 388 -27.37 0.72 0.26
N ARG A 389 -26.70 1.83 0.62
CA ARG A 389 -26.74 3.07 -0.16
C ARG A 389 -26.08 2.90 -1.54
N MET A 390 -24.99 2.16 -1.61
CA MET A 390 -24.21 1.96 -2.85
C MET A 390 -24.63 0.72 -3.63
N ASN A 391 -25.64 -0.01 -3.18
CA ASN A 391 -26.07 -1.29 -3.75
C ASN A 391 -24.90 -2.28 -3.90
N LEU A 392 -24.19 -2.57 -2.83
CA LEU A 392 -23.06 -3.49 -2.78
C LEU A 392 -23.41 -4.70 -1.92
N SER A 393 -23.01 -5.91 -2.35
CA SER A 393 -23.20 -7.12 -1.56
C SER A 393 -22.36 -7.10 -0.27
N LEU A 394 -22.79 -7.82 0.76
CA LEU A 394 -21.98 -7.99 1.97
C LEU A 394 -20.70 -8.79 1.68
N PRO A 395 -19.58 -8.43 2.31
CA PRO A 395 -18.35 -9.20 2.19
C PRO A 395 -18.51 -10.60 2.84
N ARG A 396 -17.78 -11.57 2.32
CA ARG A 396 -17.67 -12.94 2.86
C ARG A 396 -16.39 -13.15 3.64
N LEU A 397 -15.45 -12.24 3.54
CA LEU A 397 -14.15 -12.29 4.19
C LEU A 397 -14.07 -11.29 5.34
N CYS A 398 -13.29 -11.65 6.35
CA CYS A 398 -12.95 -10.73 7.43
C CYS A 398 -12.10 -9.55 6.93
N PRO A 399 -12.02 -8.42 7.67
CA PRO A 399 -11.26 -7.24 7.24
C PRO A 399 -9.80 -7.54 6.89
N ASN A 400 -9.12 -8.44 7.61
CA ASN A 400 -7.74 -8.82 7.32
C ASN A 400 -7.63 -9.54 5.96
N CYS A 401 -8.48 -10.53 5.71
CA CYS A 401 -8.47 -11.23 4.43
C CYS A 401 -8.80 -10.31 3.25
N ARG A 402 -9.76 -9.38 3.40
CA ARG A 402 -10.04 -8.33 2.39
C ARG A 402 -8.81 -7.45 2.14
N HIS A 403 -8.13 -7.04 3.20
CA HIS A 403 -6.90 -6.25 3.10
C HIS A 403 -5.81 -7.00 2.32
N PHE A 404 -5.54 -8.26 2.67
CA PHE A 404 -4.55 -9.08 1.97
C PHE A 404 -4.92 -9.34 0.51
N GLN A 405 -6.20 -9.51 0.18
CA GLN A 405 -6.65 -9.62 -1.22
C GLN A 405 -6.33 -8.36 -2.02
N ARG A 406 -6.52 -7.17 -1.44
CA ARG A 406 -6.15 -5.90 -2.10
C ARG A 406 -4.65 -5.80 -2.32
N ILE A 407 -3.85 -6.10 -1.30
CA ILE A 407 -2.38 -6.00 -1.41
C ILE A 407 -1.82 -6.99 -2.44
N ARG A 408 -2.39 -8.16 -2.60
CA ARG A 408 -1.97 -9.15 -3.60
C ARG A 408 -2.10 -8.69 -5.04
N GLN A 409 -2.89 -7.64 -5.30
CA GLN A 409 -3.01 -7.03 -6.62
C GLN A 409 -1.75 -6.24 -7.00
N ARG A 410 -0.89 -5.95 -6.03
CA ARG A 410 0.38 -5.26 -6.25
C ARG A 410 1.42 -6.20 -6.84
N ASN A 411 2.23 -5.67 -7.75
CA ASN A 411 3.44 -6.34 -8.18
C ASN A 411 4.46 -6.38 -7.02
N PRO A 412 5.30 -7.41 -6.94
CA PRO A 412 6.32 -7.51 -5.90
C PRO A 412 7.37 -6.38 -6.02
N LEU A 413 7.99 -6.04 -4.89
CA LEU A 413 9.07 -5.04 -4.83
C LEU A 413 10.39 -5.63 -5.34
N LYS A 414 10.37 -6.09 -6.59
CA LYS A 414 11.51 -6.71 -7.27
C LYS A 414 11.40 -6.48 -8.75
N LEU A 415 12.52 -6.33 -9.41
CA LEU A 415 12.62 -6.21 -10.86
C LEU A 415 13.19 -7.47 -11.48
N TRP A 416 12.72 -7.76 -12.68
CA TRP A 416 13.21 -8.81 -13.57
C TRP A 416 13.51 -8.20 -14.93
N HIS A 417 14.60 -8.64 -15.54
CA HIS A 417 14.92 -8.30 -16.91
C HIS A 417 14.05 -9.09 -17.87
N ARG A 418 13.31 -8.42 -18.75
CA ARG A 418 12.41 -9.04 -19.73
C ARG A 418 12.48 -8.33 -21.08
N THR A 419 12.03 -9.02 -22.12
CA THR A 419 11.85 -8.49 -23.47
C THR A 419 10.38 -8.24 -23.75
N CYS A 420 10.07 -7.25 -24.56
CA CYS A 420 8.70 -6.93 -25.00
C CYS A 420 8.02 -8.13 -25.67
N MET A 421 6.76 -8.36 -25.32
CA MET A 421 5.98 -9.48 -25.84
C MET A 421 5.14 -9.12 -27.08
N CYS A 422 5.32 -7.90 -27.64
CA CYS A 422 4.56 -7.43 -28.81
C CYS A 422 5.04 -8.10 -30.10
N GLU A 423 4.09 -8.63 -30.87
CA GLU A 423 4.29 -9.22 -32.22
C GLU A 423 3.44 -8.53 -33.30
N LYS A 424 2.90 -7.32 -33.01
CA LYS A 424 2.03 -6.60 -33.93
C LYS A 424 2.83 -5.89 -35.03
N GLU A 425 2.58 -6.25 -36.28
CA GLU A 425 3.30 -5.74 -37.46
C GLU A 425 3.10 -4.22 -37.68
N ASN A 426 1.98 -3.66 -37.25
CA ASN A 426 1.67 -2.23 -37.38
C ASN A 426 2.30 -1.34 -36.30
N HIS A 427 3.10 -1.92 -35.40
CA HIS A 427 3.83 -1.17 -34.39
C HIS A 427 5.19 -0.68 -34.89
N PHE A 428 5.84 0.22 -34.15
CA PHE A 428 7.07 0.93 -34.54
C PHE A 428 8.23 0.01 -34.94
N HIS A 429 8.24 -1.23 -34.47
CA HIS A 429 9.28 -2.23 -34.77
C HIS A 429 9.04 -2.99 -36.10
N GLY A 430 7.87 -2.80 -36.75
CA GLY A 430 7.53 -3.50 -37.97
C GLY A 430 7.23 -5.00 -37.80
N ALA A 431 7.49 -5.80 -38.82
CA ALA A 431 7.24 -7.23 -38.79
C ALA A 431 8.15 -7.96 -37.78
N GLY A 432 7.59 -8.94 -37.11
CA GLY A 432 8.28 -9.75 -36.12
C GLY A 432 8.08 -9.29 -34.67
N LYS A 433 8.75 -9.94 -33.74
CA LYS A 433 8.67 -9.64 -32.32
C LYS A 433 9.49 -8.40 -31.97
N CYS A 434 8.96 -7.57 -31.08
CA CYS A 434 9.69 -6.43 -30.54
C CYS A 434 10.89 -6.88 -29.68
N GLU A 435 12.07 -6.35 -29.97
CA GLU A 435 13.33 -6.70 -29.30
C GLU A 435 13.70 -5.76 -28.14
N VAL A 436 12.81 -4.84 -27.77
CA VAL A 436 13.08 -3.88 -26.66
C VAL A 436 13.10 -4.61 -25.33
N GLU A 437 14.20 -4.46 -24.61
CA GLU A 437 14.41 -4.99 -23.27
C GLU A 437 14.15 -3.92 -22.21
N PHE A 438 13.73 -4.36 -20.99
CA PHE A 438 13.42 -3.48 -19.87
C PHE A 438 13.45 -4.22 -18.55
N GLU A 439 13.57 -3.47 -17.46
CA GLU A 439 13.32 -3.95 -16.09
C GLU A 439 11.84 -3.80 -15.75
N THR A 440 11.25 -4.82 -15.13
CA THR A 440 9.82 -4.86 -14.81
C THR A 440 9.54 -5.60 -13.51
N SER A 441 8.49 -5.19 -12.81
CA SER A 441 7.98 -5.89 -11.63
C SER A 441 7.10 -7.12 -11.95
N TYR A 442 6.89 -7.43 -13.22
CA TYR A 442 6.22 -8.66 -13.66
C TYR A 442 7.22 -9.81 -13.79
N ALA A 443 7.12 -10.78 -12.90
CA ALA A 443 7.97 -11.97 -12.94
C ALA A 443 7.79 -12.76 -14.27
N PRO A 444 8.83 -13.46 -14.77
CA PRO A 444 8.78 -14.16 -16.05
C PRO A 444 7.69 -15.22 -16.18
N GLU A 445 7.33 -15.86 -15.08
CA GLU A 445 6.29 -16.93 -14.99
C GLU A 445 4.86 -16.39 -14.95
N ARG A 446 4.68 -15.07 -14.83
CA ARG A 446 3.34 -14.47 -14.81
C ARG A 446 2.69 -14.50 -16.19
N PRO A 447 1.35 -14.73 -16.25
CA PRO A 447 0.63 -14.92 -17.51
C PRO A 447 0.33 -13.64 -18.29
N GLU A 448 0.53 -12.46 -17.68
CA GLU A 448 0.20 -11.18 -18.31
C GLU A 448 1.08 -10.89 -19.52
N ILE A 449 0.51 -10.26 -20.53
CA ILE A 449 1.20 -9.79 -21.74
C ILE A 449 1.87 -8.46 -21.43
N ILE A 450 3.20 -8.41 -21.47
CA ILE A 450 3.95 -7.21 -21.09
C ILE A 450 4.56 -6.53 -22.31
N TYR A 451 4.22 -5.27 -22.51
CA TYR A 451 4.72 -4.45 -23.61
C TYR A 451 5.70 -3.38 -23.12
N CYS A 452 6.71 -3.08 -23.93
CA CYS A 452 7.53 -1.89 -23.75
C CYS A 452 6.67 -0.62 -23.91
N GLU A 453 7.18 0.51 -23.45
CA GLU A 453 6.46 1.79 -23.47
C GLU A 453 5.89 2.14 -24.85
N LYS A 454 6.69 2.02 -25.90
CA LYS A 454 6.29 2.38 -27.25
C LYS A 454 5.18 1.49 -27.79
N CYS A 455 5.29 0.17 -27.63
CA CYS A 455 4.24 -0.76 -28.05
C CYS A 455 2.95 -0.56 -27.25
N TYR A 456 3.07 -0.35 -25.94
CA TYR A 456 1.91 -0.10 -25.09
C TYR A 456 1.17 1.18 -25.49
N GLN A 457 1.89 2.27 -25.74
CA GLN A 457 1.27 3.52 -26.18
C GLN A 457 0.55 3.37 -27.52
N GLN A 458 1.12 2.65 -28.48
CA GLN A 458 0.46 2.41 -29.78
C GLN A 458 -0.80 1.53 -29.69
N GLU A 459 -0.94 0.76 -28.63
CA GLU A 459 -2.10 -0.10 -28.41
C GLU A 459 -3.27 0.64 -27.70
N ILE A 460 -2.94 1.57 -26.82
CA ILE A 460 -3.92 2.18 -25.89
C ILE A 460 -4.37 3.57 -26.35
N TYR A 461 -3.51 4.33 -27.05
CA TYR A 461 -3.77 5.69 -27.54
C TYR A 461 -3.95 5.76 -29.05
#